data_ebe94e53842aee86c7b0529a9d675654
#
_entry.id   ebe94e53842aee86c7b0529a9d675654
#
_cell.length_a   1.000
_cell.length_b   1.000
_cell.length_c   1.000
_cell.angle_alpha   90.00
_cell.angle_beta   90.00
_cell.angle_gamma   90.00
#
_symmetry.space_group_name_H-M   'P 1'
#
loop_
_entity.id
_entity.type
_entity.pdbx_description
1 polymer ?
#
loop_
_entity_poly.entity_id
_entity_poly.type
_entity_poly.pdbx_seq_one_letter_code
_entity_poly.pdbx_strand_id
1 'polypeptide(L)'
;MKFFTNSQMTYRVNTAGTLVLNVHALRTPYQAVLSETLTVDPYIKVEELFSVNGENRLIRLELPEPSSFSLSYQATVDNTYVAKGPAELFETPVAKMEPEILPFLYPSRYCQSDKLVRLANNLFGGISQPYDKVRAIVDWIYANVEYRSGFTNSETSAYDTVTEQAGVCRDFAHLGIAICRALTIPARYFTAYAYLLQPQDFHACFEAYIGGEWVLFDATKLVPINGLIKIATGRDAADSAIANIFGDIEFESMQVSCNLGDVDFVPVYQR
;
A
#
# COMPACT_ATOMS: atom_id res chain seq x y z
N MET A 1 -11.93 -0.77 -16.28
CA MET A 1 -11.81 -2.26 -16.16
C MET A 1 -12.44 -2.70 -14.87
N LYS A 2 -13.34 -3.69 -14.93
CA LYS A 2 -14.04 -4.18 -13.73
C LYS A 2 -13.27 -5.30 -13.05
N PHE A 3 -13.21 -5.21 -11.72
CA PHE A 3 -12.62 -6.21 -10.84
C PHE A 3 -13.61 -6.60 -9.74
N PHE A 4 -13.54 -7.86 -9.34
CA PHE A 4 -14.26 -8.40 -8.19
C PHE A 4 -13.25 -8.66 -7.09
N THR A 5 -13.35 -7.93 -5.98
CA THR A 5 -12.49 -8.09 -4.82
C THR A 5 -13.24 -8.77 -3.69
N ASN A 6 -12.54 -9.64 -2.96
CA ASN A 6 -13.08 -10.27 -1.77
C ASN A 6 -11.96 -10.39 -0.72
N SER A 7 -12.30 -10.12 0.54
CA SER A 7 -11.47 -10.47 1.68
C SER A 7 -12.35 -11.06 2.80
N GLN A 8 -11.87 -12.13 3.41
CA GLN A 8 -12.48 -12.73 4.59
C GLN A 8 -11.40 -12.90 5.65
N MET A 9 -11.65 -12.45 6.87
CA MET A 9 -10.72 -12.50 8.00
C MET A 9 -11.44 -13.03 9.22
N THR A 10 -10.75 -13.86 10.00
CA THR A 10 -11.26 -14.43 11.25
C THR A 10 -10.38 -13.99 12.41
N TYR A 11 -11.02 -13.60 13.49
CA TYR A 11 -10.37 -13.13 14.70
C TYR A 11 -10.94 -13.83 15.93
N ARG A 12 -10.07 -14.02 16.93
CA ARG A 12 -10.45 -14.44 18.29
C ARG A 12 -10.14 -13.31 19.27
N VAL A 13 -11.13 -12.92 20.03
CA VAL A 13 -11.04 -11.88 21.06
C VAL A 13 -10.85 -12.59 22.39
N ASN A 14 -9.70 -12.43 23.03
CA ASN A 14 -9.41 -13.00 24.33
C ASN A 14 -9.84 -12.07 25.48
N THR A 15 -9.70 -10.76 25.28
CA THR A 15 -10.19 -9.73 26.21
C THR A 15 -10.82 -8.57 25.43
N ALA A 16 -11.59 -7.73 26.13
CA ALA A 16 -12.17 -6.53 25.53
C ALA A 16 -11.11 -5.70 24.79
N GLY A 17 -11.46 -5.24 23.57
CA GLY A 17 -10.54 -4.50 22.71
C GLY A 17 -11.22 -3.76 21.58
N THR A 18 -10.41 -3.21 20.68
CA THR A 18 -10.87 -2.51 19.49
C THR A 18 -10.06 -2.96 18.29
N LEU A 19 -10.73 -3.20 17.17
CA LEU A 19 -10.11 -3.47 15.88
C LEU A 19 -10.42 -2.35 14.91
N VAL A 20 -9.39 -1.80 14.27
CA VAL A 20 -9.51 -0.80 13.21
C VAL A 20 -8.95 -1.39 11.92
N LEU A 21 -9.76 -1.43 10.86
CA LEU A 21 -9.41 -2.07 9.61
C LEU A 21 -9.48 -1.11 8.42
N ASN A 22 -8.60 -1.33 7.45
CA ASN A 22 -8.67 -0.81 6.09
C ASN A 22 -8.92 -1.99 5.15
N VAL A 23 -10.14 -2.21 4.72
CA VAL A 23 -10.50 -3.29 3.77
C VAL A 23 -11.32 -2.79 2.60
N HIS A 24 -11.95 -1.62 2.75
CA HIS A 24 -12.76 -1.03 1.70
C HIS A 24 -11.90 -0.57 0.52
N ALA A 25 -12.34 -0.90 -0.69
CA ALA A 25 -11.80 -0.27 -1.88
C ALA A 25 -12.03 1.26 -1.82
N LEU A 26 -10.99 2.04 -2.09
CA LEU A 26 -11.09 3.50 -2.11
C LEU A 26 -11.97 3.98 -3.27
N ARG A 27 -12.54 5.17 -3.11
CA ARG A 27 -13.22 5.92 -4.17
C ARG A 27 -12.32 7.06 -4.59
N THR A 28 -11.81 7.00 -5.82
CA THR A 28 -10.92 8.01 -6.39
C THR A 28 -11.41 8.43 -7.77
N PRO A 29 -10.87 9.50 -8.39
CA PRO A 29 -11.22 9.85 -9.77
C PRO A 29 -10.99 8.72 -10.79
N TYR A 30 -10.11 7.76 -10.45
CA TYR A 30 -9.73 6.66 -11.34
C TYR A 30 -10.23 5.29 -10.85
N GLN A 31 -10.89 5.23 -9.67
CA GLN A 31 -11.40 3.99 -9.10
C GLN A 31 -12.80 4.20 -8.54
N ALA A 32 -13.80 3.63 -9.20
CA ALA A 32 -15.19 3.71 -8.82
C ALA A 32 -15.65 2.38 -8.19
N VAL A 33 -16.19 2.42 -6.97
CA VAL A 33 -16.83 1.27 -6.32
C VAL A 33 -18.29 1.21 -6.80
N LEU A 34 -18.60 0.23 -7.65
CA LEU A 34 -19.92 0.05 -8.26
C LEU A 34 -20.92 -0.62 -7.30
N SER A 35 -20.44 -1.60 -6.54
CA SER A 35 -21.22 -2.25 -5.47
C SER A 35 -20.24 -2.76 -4.41
N GLU A 36 -20.67 -2.80 -3.16
CA GLU A 36 -19.89 -3.35 -2.06
C GLU A 36 -20.80 -3.89 -0.96
N THR A 37 -20.29 -4.88 -0.22
CA THR A 37 -20.94 -5.45 0.95
C THR A 37 -19.90 -5.77 2.00
N LEU A 38 -20.13 -5.35 3.23
CA LEU A 38 -19.38 -5.71 4.42
C LEU A 38 -20.29 -6.49 5.36
N THR A 39 -19.84 -7.65 5.80
CA THR A 39 -20.57 -8.51 6.74
C THR A 39 -19.66 -8.90 7.90
N VAL A 40 -20.18 -8.86 9.11
CA VAL A 40 -19.51 -9.35 10.33
C VAL A 40 -20.41 -10.38 10.98
N ASP A 41 -19.89 -11.59 11.22
CA ASP A 41 -20.64 -12.72 11.75
C ASP A 41 -19.88 -13.41 12.92
N PRO A 42 -20.48 -13.52 14.12
CA PRO A 42 -21.76 -12.93 14.53
C PRO A 42 -21.77 -11.39 14.40
N TYR A 43 -22.95 -10.81 14.32
CA TYR A 43 -23.10 -9.36 14.12
C TYR A 43 -22.41 -8.57 15.23
N ILE A 44 -21.51 -7.68 14.81
CA ILE A 44 -20.87 -6.64 15.63
C ILE A 44 -21.15 -5.30 14.94
N LYS A 45 -21.47 -4.29 15.75
CA LYS A 45 -21.68 -2.94 15.19
C LYS A 45 -20.42 -2.42 14.53
N VAL A 46 -20.53 -2.08 13.26
CA VAL A 46 -19.45 -1.47 12.48
C VAL A 46 -19.62 0.03 12.50
N GLU A 47 -18.53 0.74 12.79
CA GLU A 47 -18.46 2.19 12.64
C GLU A 47 -17.52 2.52 11.48
N GLU A 48 -18.04 3.20 10.45
CA GLU A 48 -17.23 3.70 9.32
C GLU A 48 -16.62 5.05 9.68
N LEU A 49 -15.33 5.20 9.42
CA LEU A 49 -14.56 6.40 9.67
C LEU A 49 -13.77 6.76 8.41
N PHE A 50 -13.36 8.02 8.33
CA PHE A 50 -12.44 8.49 7.29
C PHE A 50 -11.16 9.00 7.93
N SER A 51 -10.03 8.82 7.24
CA SER A 51 -8.78 9.46 7.66
C SER A 51 -8.91 10.98 7.65
N VAL A 52 -8.02 11.67 8.37
CA VAL A 52 -8.05 13.15 8.48
C VAL A 52 -8.09 13.84 7.12
N ASN A 53 -7.40 13.28 6.12
CA ASN A 53 -7.40 13.81 4.75
C ASN A 53 -8.55 13.27 3.89
N GLY A 54 -9.46 12.46 4.47
CA GLY A 54 -10.62 11.91 3.77
C GLY A 54 -10.33 10.82 2.74
N GLU A 55 -9.07 10.40 2.57
CA GLU A 55 -8.69 9.42 1.55
C GLU A 55 -9.02 7.99 1.97
N ASN A 56 -8.63 7.57 3.19
CA ASN A 56 -8.82 6.19 3.65
C ASN A 56 -10.19 6.00 4.30
N ARG A 57 -10.78 4.83 4.06
CA ARG A 57 -12.07 4.37 4.60
C ARG A 57 -11.79 3.32 5.66
N LEU A 58 -11.85 3.74 6.92
CA LEU A 58 -11.58 2.90 8.07
C LEU A 58 -12.89 2.29 8.61
N ILE A 59 -12.83 1.09 9.12
CA ILE A 59 -13.88 0.53 9.97
C ILE A 59 -13.35 0.29 11.36
N ARG A 60 -14.18 0.61 12.37
CA ARG A 60 -13.88 0.36 13.78
C ARG A 60 -14.91 -0.60 14.34
N LEU A 61 -14.42 -1.63 15.03
CA LEU A 61 -15.20 -2.60 15.77
C LEU A 61 -14.84 -2.49 17.25
N GLU A 62 -15.83 -2.23 18.10
CA GLU A 62 -15.72 -2.34 19.54
C GLU A 62 -16.06 -3.77 19.95
N LEU A 63 -15.17 -4.42 20.67
CA LEU A 63 -15.22 -5.84 21.06
C LEU A 63 -15.23 -5.91 22.57
N PRO A 64 -16.44 -5.85 23.22
CA PRO A 64 -16.55 -5.66 24.66
C PRO A 64 -16.26 -6.92 25.47
N GLU A 65 -16.29 -8.10 24.85
CA GLU A 65 -16.16 -9.40 25.53
C GLU A 65 -15.44 -10.43 24.67
N PRO A 66 -14.90 -11.50 25.29
CA PRO A 66 -14.31 -12.62 24.56
C PRO A 66 -15.29 -13.24 23.58
N SER A 67 -14.84 -13.41 22.33
CA SER A 67 -15.64 -13.95 21.23
C SER A 67 -14.77 -14.37 20.06
N SER A 68 -15.36 -15.05 19.09
CA SER A 68 -14.75 -15.24 17.76
C SER A 68 -15.70 -14.72 16.71
N PHE A 69 -15.18 -14.06 15.68
CA PHE A 69 -15.98 -13.54 14.59
C PHE A 69 -15.24 -13.60 13.26
N SER A 70 -15.99 -13.59 12.18
CA SER A 70 -15.49 -13.40 10.84
C SER A 70 -15.98 -12.08 10.25
N LEU A 71 -15.11 -11.44 9.48
CA LEU A 71 -15.43 -10.25 8.69
C LEU A 71 -15.22 -10.59 7.22
N SER A 72 -16.19 -10.26 6.39
CA SER A 72 -16.12 -10.44 4.93
C SER A 72 -16.44 -9.11 4.24
N TYR A 73 -15.57 -8.71 3.31
CA TYR A 73 -15.81 -7.58 2.41
C TYR A 73 -15.75 -8.04 0.96
N GLN A 74 -16.73 -7.64 0.18
CA GLN A 74 -16.82 -7.92 -1.26
C GLN A 74 -17.14 -6.64 -1.99
N ALA A 75 -16.48 -6.40 -3.14
CA ALA A 75 -16.80 -5.26 -3.98
C ALA A 75 -16.62 -5.55 -5.47
N THR A 76 -17.42 -4.84 -6.28
CA THR A 76 -17.20 -4.68 -7.70
C THR A 76 -16.64 -3.28 -7.93
N VAL A 77 -15.45 -3.21 -8.51
CA VAL A 77 -14.73 -1.96 -8.69
C VAL A 77 -14.41 -1.75 -10.17
N ASP A 78 -14.71 -0.56 -10.69
CA ASP A 78 -14.23 -0.12 -11.99
C ASP A 78 -12.97 0.71 -11.79
N ASN A 79 -11.84 0.20 -12.29
CA ASN A 79 -10.52 0.81 -12.15
C ASN A 79 -10.00 1.26 -13.52
N THR A 80 -9.59 2.52 -13.60
CA THR A 80 -9.00 3.13 -14.79
C THR A 80 -7.53 3.41 -14.54
N TYR A 81 -6.68 2.78 -15.31
CA TYR A 81 -5.25 3.06 -15.31
C TYR A 81 -4.91 4.02 -16.46
N VAL A 82 -4.24 5.12 -16.14
CA VAL A 82 -3.77 6.10 -17.12
C VAL A 82 -2.25 6.05 -17.16
N ALA A 83 -1.69 5.55 -18.26
CA ALA A 83 -0.26 5.60 -18.49
C ALA A 83 0.14 7.00 -18.94
N LYS A 84 1.20 7.56 -18.35
CA LYS A 84 1.77 8.87 -18.73
C LYS A 84 3.13 8.73 -19.37
N GLY A 85 3.42 9.63 -20.29
CA GLY A 85 4.73 9.71 -20.92
C GLY A 85 5.77 10.35 -20.01
N PRO A 86 7.08 10.00 -20.13
CA PRO A 86 8.14 10.58 -19.31
C PRO A 86 8.21 12.12 -19.36
N ALA A 87 7.78 12.74 -20.46
CA ALA A 87 7.76 14.20 -20.61
C ALA A 87 6.73 14.90 -19.69
N GLU A 88 5.73 14.20 -19.22
CA GLU A 88 4.71 14.72 -18.28
C GLU A 88 5.14 14.57 -16.81
N LEU A 89 6.20 13.81 -16.56
CA LEU A 89 6.65 13.39 -15.22
C LEU A 89 7.92 14.17 -14.82
N PHE A 90 7.79 15.49 -14.70
CA PHE A 90 8.87 16.41 -14.32
C PHE A 90 9.03 16.51 -12.79
N GLU A 91 10.15 17.06 -12.34
CA GLU A 91 10.38 17.35 -10.92
C GLU A 91 9.49 18.52 -10.45
N THR A 92 8.81 18.32 -9.32
CA THR A 92 8.10 19.40 -8.63
C THR A 92 9.00 19.96 -7.54
N PRO A 93 9.51 21.19 -7.65
CA PRO A 93 10.33 21.81 -6.61
C PRO A 93 9.58 21.88 -5.29
N VAL A 94 10.26 21.59 -4.16
CA VAL A 94 9.65 21.60 -2.80
C VAL A 94 8.96 22.94 -2.51
N ALA A 95 9.54 24.05 -2.96
CA ALA A 95 8.97 25.39 -2.79
C ALA A 95 7.63 25.62 -3.52
N LYS A 96 7.21 24.69 -4.38
CA LYS A 96 5.96 24.75 -5.14
C LYS A 96 5.01 23.60 -4.80
N MET A 97 5.38 22.75 -3.84
CA MET A 97 4.51 21.66 -3.40
C MET A 97 3.41 22.18 -2.50
N GLU A 98 2.22 21.63 -2.67
CA GLU A 98 1.11 21.90 -1.77
C GLU A 98 1.41 21.35 -0.35
N PRO A 99 0.86 21.97 0.72
CA PRO A 99 1.14 21.58 2.10
C PRO A 99 0.84 20.10 2.39
N GLU A 100 -0.16 19.53 1.72
CA GLU A 100 -0.57 18.13 1.86
C GLU A 100 0.48 17.14 1.37
N ILE A 101 1.40 17.58 0.49
CA ILE A 101 2.48 16.73 -0.05
C ILE A 101 3.70 16.71 0.86
N LEU A 102 3.95 17.78 1.63
CA LEU A 102 5.15 17.93 2.45
C LEU A 102 5.37 16.81 3.48
N PRO A 103 4.34 16.24 4.15
CA PRO A 103 4.53 15.11 5.07
C PRO A 103 5.17 13.88 4.43
N PHE A 104 5.05 13.71 3.12
CA PHE A 104 5.58 12.58 2.36
C PHE A 104 7.05 12.76 1.94
N LEU A 105 7.69 13.86 2.33
CA LEU A 105 9.14 14.07 2.25
C LEU A 105 9.87 13.64 3.54
N TYR A 106 9.14 13.51 4.67
CA TYR A 106 9.77 13.31 5.98
C TYR A 106 9.93 11.84 6.32
N PRO A 107 10.92 11.49 7.16
CA PRO A 107 11.01 10.15 7.73
C PRO A 107 9.71 9.77 8.48
N SER A 108 9.41 8.49 8.49
CA SER A 108 8.27 7.94 9.23
C SER A 108 8.65 6.62 9.90
N ARG A 109 7.71 5.98 10.64
CA ARG A 109 8.01 4.82 11.49
C ARG A 109 8.81 3.72 10.75
N TYR A 110 8.39 3.39 9.53
CA TYR A 110 9.02 2.32 8.75
C TYR A 110 9.94 2.84 7.64
N CYS A 111 9.92 4.14 7.35
CA CYS A 111 10.67 4.76 6.27
C CYS A 111 11.66 5.79 6.83
N GLN A 112 12.79 5.31 7.40
CA GLN A 112 13.84 6.16 7.97
C GLN A 112 14.72 6.73 6.84
N SER A 113 14.16 7.62 6.02
CA SER A 113 14.84 8.22 4.87
C SER A 113 16.09 9.02 5.26
N ASP A 114 16.10 9.62 6.45
CA ASP A 114 17.23 10.34 7.03
C ASP A 114 18.50 9.46 7.19
N LYS A 115 18.32 8.16 7.43
CA LYS A 115 19.43 7.21 7.54
C LYS A 115 19.97 6.73 6.18
N LEU A 116 19.20 6.90 5.12
CA LEU A 116 19.53 6.39 3.78
C LEU A 116 20.06 7.45 2.80
N VAL A 117 20.17 8.71 3.21
CA VAL A 117 20.57 9.84 2.35
C VAL A 117 21.88 9.56 1.60
N ARG A 118 22.90 9.04 2.30
CA ARG A 118 24.20 8.75 1.67
C ARG A 118 24.09 7.62 0.63
N LEU A 119 23.40 6.53 0.97
CA LEU A 119 23.17 5.41 0.06
C LEU A 119 22.42 5.85 -1.18
N ALA A 120 21.30 6.54 -0.98
CA ALA A 120 20.42 7.02 -2.06
C ALA A 120 21.16 7.93 -3.04
N ASN A 121 21.94 8.90 -2.52
CA ASN A 121 22.71 9.80 -3.38
C ASN A 121 23.84 9.08 -4.12
N ASN A 122 24.53 8.13 -3.49
CA ASN A 122 25.59 7.36 -4.14
C ASN A 122 25.06 6.53 -5.31
N LEU A 123 23.88 5.91 -5.14
CA LEU A 123 23.31 5.01 -6.15
C LEU A 123 22.52 5.76 -7.24
N PHE A 124 21.76 6.78 -6.87
CA PHE A 124 20.74 7.38 -7.75
C PHE A 124 20.88 8.89 -7.92
N GLY A 125 21.76 9.57 -7.18
CA GLY A 125 21.90 11.04 -7.21
C GLY A 125 22.25 11.60 -8.56
N GLY A 126 22.97 10.83 -9.40
CA GLY A 126 23.35 11.23 -10.75
C GLY A 126 22.25 11.15 -11.82
N ILE A 127 21.08 10.56 -11.50
CA ILE A 127 19.96 10.46 -12.44
C ILE A 127 19.13 11.73 -12.34
N SER A 128 19.01 12.49 -13.43
CA SER A 128 18.35 13.79 -13.44
C SER A 128 16.83 13.68 -13.59
N GLN A 129 16.34 12.76 -14.43
CA GLN A 129 14.92 12.60 -14.71
C GLN A 129 14.21 11.87 -13.55
N PRO A 130 13.19 12.47 -12.89
CA PRO A 130 12.58 11.90 -11.67
C PRO A 130 11.97 10.51 -11.87
N TYR A 131 11.25 10.31 -12.96
CA TYR A 131 10.65 9.01 -13.27
C TYR A 131 11.71 7.93 -13.46
N ASP A 132 12.77 8.21 -14.20
CA ASP A 132 13.88 7.26 -14.41
C ASP A 132 14.63 6.98 -13.10
N LYS A 133 14.74 8.00 -12.24
CA LYS A 133 15.32 7.85 -10.90
C LYS A 133 14.51 6.87 -10.05
N VAL A 134 13.18 7.01 -9.99
CA VAL A 134 12.32 6.10 -9.23
C VAL A 134 12.31 4.70 -9.87
N ARG A 135 12.33 4.61 -11.20
CA ARG A 135 12.48 3.31 -11.87
C ARG A 135 13.79 2.62 -11.51
N ALA A 136 14.89 3.36 -11.52
CA ALA A 136 16.19 2.81 -11.11
C ALA A 136 16.19 2.33 -9.65
N ILE A 137 15.46 3.02 -8.75
CA ILE A 137 15.25 2.58 -7.37
C ILE A 137 14.48 1.23 -7.35
N VAL A 138 13.37 1.14 -8.08
CA VAL A 138 12.57 -0.08 -8.20
C VAL A 138 13.41 -1.24 -8.73
N ASP A 139 14.17 -1.01 -9.80
CA ASP A 139 15.01 -2.03 -10.42
C ASP A 139 16.14 -2.49 -9.48
N TRP A 140 16.72 -1.56 -8.74
CA TRP A 140 17.75 -1.88 -7.75
C TRP A 140 17.19 -2.70 -6.59
N ILE A 141 16.02 -2.32 -6.03
CA ILE A 141 15.36 -3.08 -4.96
C ILE A 141 15.06 -4.50 -5.45
N TYR A 142 14.44 -4.64 -6.62
CA TYR A 142 14.12 -5.93 -7.21
C TYR A 142 15.35 -6.84 -7.40
N ALA A 143 16.49 -6.26 -7.75
CA ALA A 143 17.72 -7.00 -8.00
C ALA A 143 18.53 -7.35 -6.73
N ASN A 144 18.35 -6.59 -5.64
CA ASN A 144 19.21 -6.69 -4.45
C ASN A 144 18.47 -7.12 -3.17
N VAL A 145 17.15 -7.21 -3.19
CA VAL A 145 16.35 -7.67 -2.05
C VAL A 145 15.64 -8.96 -2.42
N GLU A 146 15.87 -10.02 -1.65
CA GLU A 146 15.18 -11.31 -1.82
C GLU A 146 13.74 -11.21 -1.33
N TYR A 147 12.76 -11.59 -2.16
CA TYR A 147 11.37 -11.72 -1.72
C TYR A 147 11.21 -13.00 -0.90
N ARG A 148 11.05 -12.88 0.42
CA ARG A 148 11.06 -14.01 1.34
C ARG A 148 9.95 -13.91 2.37
N SER A 149 8.93 -14.76 2.24
CA SER A 149 7.84 -14.86 3.20
C SER A 149 8.32 -15.36 4.57
N GLY A 150 7.74 -14.83 5.65
CA GLY A 150 8.07 -15.21 7.04
C GLY A 150 9.40 -14.63 7.55
N PHE A 151 10.10 -13.81 6.77
CA PHE A 151 11.35 -13.19 7.18
C PHE A 151 11.15 -11.91 8.01
N THR A 152 10.03 -11.23 7.83
CA THR A 152 9.75 -9.92 8.41
C THR A 152 8.70 -9.99 9.53
N ASN A 153 8.71 -9.00 10.41
CA ASN A 153 7.77 -8.85 11.51
C ASN A 153 7.20 -7.41 11.55
N SER A 154 6.42 -7.08 12.58
CA SER A 154 5.81 -5.75 12.74
C SER A 154 6.82 -4.62 13.00
N GLU A 155 8.08 -4.92 13.31
CA GLU A 155 9.12 -3.94 13.61
C GLU A 155 10.02 -3.64 12.40
N THR A 156 10.09 -4.56 11.42
CA THR A 156 10.94 -4.47 10.23
C THR A 156 10.67 -3.18 9.45
N SER A 157 11.72 -2.43 9.20
CA SER A 157 11.70 -1.12 8.55
C SER A 157 12.55 -1.10 7.28
N ALA A 158 12.52 0.00 6.53
CA ALA A 158 13.34 0.18 5.34
C ALA A 158 14.85 0.06 5.62
N TYR A 159 15.29 0.48 6.82
CA TYR A 159 16.70 0.34 7.21
C TYR A 159 17.09 -1.12 7.45
N ASP A 160 16.19 -1.90 8.06
CA ASP A 160 16.43 -3.34 8.25
C ASP A 160 16.43 -4.05 6.88
N THR A 161 15.48 -3.74 6.02
CA THR A 161 15.35 -4.33 4.68
C THR A 161 16.61 -4.11 3.82
N VAL A 162 17.16 -2.89 3.82
CA VAL A 162 18.37 -2.60 3.02
C VAL A 162 19.61 -3.28 3.60
N THR A 163 19.64 -3.54 4.91
CA THR A 163 20.77 -4.17 5.60
C THR A 163 20.73 -5.69 5.42
N GLU A 164 19.55 -6.28 5.58
CA GLU A 164 19.33 -7.73 5.53
C GLU A 164 19.08 -8.26 4.12
N GLN A 165 18.74 -7.38 3.18
CA GLN A 165 18.47 -7.68 1.78
C GLN A 165 17.38 -8.75 1.58
N ALA A 166 16.40 -8.80 2.47
CA ALA A 166 15.26 -9.70 2.38
C ALA A 166 13.99 -9.03 2.94
N GLY A 167 12.82 -9.44 2.43
CA GLY A 167 11.55 -8.90 2.90
C GLY A 167 10.36 -9.36 2.05
N VAL A 168 9.18 -8.80 2.35
CA VAL A 168 7.94 -9.00 1.59
C VAL A 168 7.50 -7.68 0.94
N CYS A 169 6.37 -7.68 0.24
CA CYS A 169 5.87 -6.50 -0.49
C CYS A 169 5.86 -5.21 0.35
N ARG A 170 5.50 -5.29 1.64
CA ARG A 170 5.53 -4.18 2.58
C ARG A 170 6.93 -3.57 2.71
N ASP A 171 7.94 -4.41 2.81
CA ASP A 171 9.31 -3.99 3.05
C ASP A 171 9.94 -3.40 1.79
N PHE A 172 9.63 -3.98 0.62
CA PHE A 172 9.99 -3.44 -0.69
C PHE A 172 9.40 -2.03 -0.89
N ALA A 173 8.13 -1.83 -0.52
CA ALA A 173 7.48 -0.53 -0.58
C ALA A 173 8.13 0.48 0.38
N HIS A 174 8.38 0.10 1.64
CA HIS A 174 9.03 0.97 2.62
C HIS A 174 10.43 1.39 2.17
N LEU A 175 11.21 0.47 1.61
CA LEU A 175 12.55 0.78 1.11
C LEU A 175 12.48 1.75 -0.08
N GLY A 176 11.56 1.52 -1.02
CA GLY A 176 11.32 2.43 -2.14
C GLY A 176 10.95 3.85 -1.69
N ILE A 177 10.02 3.97 -0.73
CA ILE A 177 9.62 5.23 -0.12
C ILE A 177 10.81 5.93 0.56
N ALA A 178 11.56 5.19 1.38
CA ALA A 178 12.67 5.77 2.13
C ALA A 178 13.77 6.30 1.21
N ILE A 179 14.11 5.58 0.14
CA ILE A 179 15.10 6.03 -0.86
C ILE A 179 14.56 7.24 -1.64
N CYS A 180 13.29 7.23 -2.08
CA CYS A 180 12.68 8.37 -2.76
C CYS A 180 12.75 9.64 -1.90
N ARG A 181 12.33 9.56 -0.64
CA ARG A 181 12.35 10.69 0.29
C ARG A 181 13.78 11.16 0.60
N ALA A 182 14.74 10.24 0.70
CA ALA A 182 16.15 10.59 0.85
C ALA A 182 16.72 11.40 -0.33
N LEU A 183 16.07 11.29 -1.51
CA LEU A 183 16.36 12.04 -2.72
C LEU A 183 15.39 13.21 -2.96
N THR A 184 14.65 13.61 -1.93
CA THR A 184 13.69 14.74 -1.97
C THR A 184 12.51 14.49 -2.94
N ILE A 185 12.18 13.24 -3.22
CA ILE A 185 10.97 12.86 -3.98
C ILE A 185 9.90 12.43 -2.96
N PRO A 186 8.75 13.15 -2.87
CA PRO A 186 7.69 12.73 -1.98
C PRO A 186 7.20 11.34 -2.37
N ALA A 187 7.05 10.45 -1.40
CA ALA A 187 6.57 9.10 -1.65
C ALA A 187 5.67 8.62 -0.52
N ARG A 188 4.65 7.81 -0.87
CA ARG A 188 3.67 7.30 0.08
C ARG A 188 3.40 5.82 -0.12
N TYR A 189 2.99 5.17 0.94
CA TYR A 189 2.60 3.77 0.98
C TYR A 189 1.23 3.58 0.35
N PHE A 190 1.03 2.42 -0.27
CA PHE A 190 -0.16 2.06 -1.01
C PHE A 190 -0.52 0.59 -0.70
N THR A 191 -1.71 0.35 -0.20
CA THR A 191 -2.25 -1.00 0.04
C THR A 191 -3.35 -1.31 -0.97
N ALA A 192 -3.40 -2.52 -1.50
CA ALA A 192 -4.34 -2.91 -2.54
C ALA A 192 -4.78 -4.37 -2.48
N TYR A 193 -5.95 -4.66 -3.09
CA TYR A 193 -6.21 -5.97 -3.70
C TYR A 193 -5.44 -6.05 -5.02
N ALA A 194 -4.87 -7.21 -5.33
CA ALA A 194 -3.98 -7.36 -6.47
C ALA A 194 -4.42 -8.51 -7.39
N TYR A 195 -4.77 -8.17 -8.63
CA TYR A 195 -5.06 -9.15 -9.67
C TYR A 195 -3.77 -9.85 -10.12
N LEU A 196 -3.84 -11.17 -10.30
CA LEU A 196 -2.73 -12.06 -10.65
C LEU A 196 -1.66 -12.26 -9.55
N LEU A 197 -1.82 -11.74 -8.36
CA LEU A 197 -0.92 -12.08 -7.24
C LEU A 197 -1.05 -13.56 -6.88
N GLN A 198 0.09 -14.25 -6.68
CA GLN A 198 0.15 -15.65 -6.30
C GLN A 198 1.19 -15.89 -5.18
N PRO A 199 0.79 -16.48 -4.05
CA PRO A 199 -0.61 -16.73 -3.64
C PRO A 199 -1.41 -15.43 -3.51
N GLN A 200 -2.74 -15.52 -3.62
CA GLN A 200 -3.61 -14.34 -3.47
C GLN A 200 -3.55 -13.79 -2.04
N ASP A 201 -3.30 -12.51 -1.92
CA ASP A 201 -3.16 -11.77 -0.66
C ASP A 201 -3.41 -10.27 -0.91
N PHE A 202 -3.44 -9.48 0.16
CA PHE A 202 -3.24 -8.04 0.04
C PHE A 202 -1.83 -7.75 -0.47
N HIS A 203 -1.70 -6.68 -1.24
CA HIS A 203 -0.42 -6.28 -1.79
C HIS A 203 -0.05 -4.87 -1.35
N ALA A 204 1.25 -4.63 -1.21
CA ALA A 204 1.79 -3.33 -0.86
C ALA A 204 2.73 -2.84 -1.96
N CYS A 205 2.51 -1.58 -2.35
CA CYS A 205 3.32 -0.85 -3.31
C CYS A 205 3.62 0.55 -2.75
N PHE A 206 4.19 1.42 -3.56
CA PHE A 206 4.33 2.82 -3.21
C PHE A 206 3.97 3.74 -4.39
N GLU A 207 3.64 4.97 -4.05
CA GLU A 207 3.46 6.03 -5.04
C GLU A 207 4.52 7.11 -4.80
N ALA A 208 5.09 7.64 -5.88
CA ALA A 208 5.99 8.80 -5.86
C ALA A 208 5.29 10.00 -6.50
N TYR A 209 5.46 11.21 -5.92
CA TYR A 209 4.86 12.43 -6.43
C TYR A 209 5.76 13.05 -7.48
N ILE A 210 5.37 12.88 -8.75
CA ILE A 210 6.13 13.29 -9.92
C ILE A 210 5.18 13.94 -10.92
N GLY A 211 5.57 15.07 -11.51
CA GLY A 211 4.73 15.78 -12.47
C GLY A 211 3.45 16.39 -11.87
N GLY A 212 3.45 16.64 -10.56
CA GLY A 212 2.29 17.19 -9.86
C GLY A 212 1.24 16.13 -9.49
N GLU A 213 1.57 14.84 -9.55
CA GLU A 213 0.64 13.76 -9.23
C GLU A 213 1.32 12.51 -8.63
N TRP A 214 0.50 11.62 -8.05
CA TRP A 214 0.95 10.36 -7.49
C TRP A 214 1.07 9.28 -8.57
N VAL A 215 2.30 8.83 -8.84
CA VAL A 215 2.62 7.77 -9.81
C VAL A 215 2.93 6.49 -9.05
N LEU A 216 2.25 5.41 -9.41
CA LEU A 216 2.36 4.11 -8.76
C LEU A 216 3.60 3.33 -9.22
N PHE A 217 4.27 2.69 -8.24
CA PHE A 217 5.41 1.79 -8.45
C PHE A 217 5.29 0.53 -7.59
N ASP A 218 5.60 -0.62 -8.20
CA ASP A 218 5.71 -1.90 -7.51
C ASP A 218 7.15 -2.44 -7.59
N ALA A 219 7.89 -2.33 -6.48
CA ALA A 219 9.28 -2.80 -6.43
C ALA A 219 9.40 -4.33 -6.41
N THR A 220 8.30 -5.06 -6.18
CA THR A 220 8.30 -6.53 -6.25
C THR A 220 8.11 -7.04 -7.68
N LYS A 221 7.52 -6.26 -8.57
CA LYS A 221 7.13 -6.62 -9.95
C LYS A 221 6.27 -7.88 -10.05
N LEU A 222 5.59 -8.27 -8.97
CA LEU A 222 4.79 -9.51 -8.92
C LEU A 222 3.48 -9.40 -9.69
N VAL A 223 2.92 -8.18 -9.82
CA VAL A 223 1.57 -7.97 -10.37
C VAL A 223 1.55 -6.87 -11.43
N PRO A 224 0.57 -6.89 -12.35
CA PRO A 224 0.37 -5.77 -13.26
C PRO A 224 -0.15 -4.56 -12.49
N ILE A 225 0.46 -3.38 -12.68
CA ILE A 225 0.09 -2.15 -11.95
C ILE A 225 -1.32 -1.66 -12.26
N ASN A 226 -1.86 -1.98 -13.44
CA ASN A 226 -3.25 -1.69 -13.81
C ASN A 226 -4.26 -2.71 -13.25
N GLY A 227 -3.80 -3.73 -12.54
CA GLY A 227 -4.62 -4.72 -11.82
C GLY A 227 -4.68 -4.51 -10.30
N LEU A 228 -4.23 -3.36 -9.80
CA LEU A 228 -4.23 -3.02 -8.39
C LEU A 228 -5.47 -2.20 -8.03
N ILE A 229 -6.24 -2.68 -7.06
CA ILE A 229 -7.42 -2.00 -6.51
C ILE A 229 -7.05 -1.39 -5.17
N LYS A 230 -6.96 -0.07 -5.13
CA LYS A 230 -6.50 0.72 -3.99
C LYS A 230 -7.43 0.57 -2.77
N ILE A 231 -6.83 0.32 -1.60
CA ILE A 231 -7.50 0.21 -0.30
C ILE A 231 -7.14 1.39 0.60
N ALA A 232 -5.86 1.68 0.74
CA ALA A 232 -5.38 2.74 1.63
C ALA A 232 -4.06 3.33 1.16
N THR A 233 -3.81 4.58 1.53
CA THR A 233 -2.53 5.27 1.37
C THR A 233 -2.10 5.89 2.70
N GLY A 234 -0.80 6.09 2.88
CA GLY A 234 -0.26 6.70 4.09
C GLY A 234 1.23 6.97 3.96
N ARG A 235 1.84 7.55 4.99
CA ARG A 235 3.29 7.78 5.00
C ARG A 235 4.07 6.48 4.97
N ASP A 236 3.54 5.46 5.66
CA ASP A 236 4.00 4.08 5.66
C ASP A 236 2.88 3.16 6.18
N ALA A 237 3.17 1.89 6.46
CA ALA A 237 2.18 0.93 6.94
C ALA A 237 1.57 1.29 8.29
N ALA A 238 2.15 2.18 9.10
CA ALA A 238 1.52 2.61 10.36
C ALA A 238 0.23 3.43 10.12
N ASP A 239 0.18 4.18 9.01
CA ASP A 239 -0.99 4.99 8.66
C ASP A 239 -2.04 4.18 7.86
N SER A 240 -1.65 3.08 7.22
CA SER A 240 -2.46 2.37 6.21
C SER A 240 -2.40 0.84 6.32
N ALA A 241 -2.16 0.33 7.54
CA ALA A 241 -2.23 -1.11 7.82
C ALA A 241 -3.64 -1.67 7.53
N ILE A 242 -3.71 -2.92 7.06
CA ILE A 242 -4.99 -3.63 6.88
C ILE A 242 -5.71 -3.77 8.22
N ALA A 243 -4.97 -4.03 9.30
CA ALA A 243 -5.53 -4.15 10.65
C ALA A 243 -4.64 -3.49 11.69
N ASN A 244 -5.25 -2.71 12.59
CA ASN A 244 -4.65 -2.24 13.82
C ASN A 244 -5.45 -2.80 14.99
N ILE A 245 -4.76 -3.53 15.88
CA ILE A 245 -5.34 -4.28 16.98
C ILE A 245 -5.01 -3.55 18.29
N PHE A 246 -6.02 -3.24 19.09
CA PHE A 246 -5.91 -2.62 20.41
C PHE A 246 -6.57 -3.52 21.44
N GLY A 247 -5.79 -4.33 22.14
CA GLY A 247 -6.22 -5.35 23.08
C GLY A 247 -5.66 -6.72 22.76
N ASP A 248 -6.10 -7.73 23.50
CA ASP A 248 -5.70 -9.12 23.27
C ASP A 248 -6.66 -9.78 22.27
N ILE A 249 -6.38 -9.56 21.00
CA ILE A 249 -7.15 -10.07 19.86
C ILE A 249 -6.18 -10.79 18.93
N GLU A 250 -6.44 -12.05 18.66
CA GLU A 250 -5.65 -12.91 17.79
C GLU A 250 -6.24 -12.92 16.37
N PHE A 251 -5.38 -12.71 15.39
CA PHE A 251 -5.69 -12.97 13.99
C PHE A 251 -5.55 -14.47 13.70
N GLU A 252 -6.59 -15.12 13.20
CA GLU A 252 -6.60 -16.58 12.99
C GLU A 252 -6.40 -16.95 11.51
N SER A 253 -7.10 -16.29 10.59
CA SER A 253 -7.02 -16.62 9.18
C SER A 253 -7.45 -15.48 8.27
N MET A 254 -6.97 -15.53 7.04
CA MET A 254 -7.35 -14.59 5.98
C MET A 254 -7.44 -15.31 4.63
N GLN A 255 -8.44 -14.92 3.85
CA GLN A 255 -8.55 -15.24 2.43
C GLN A 255 -8.80 -13.94 1.66
N VAL A 256 -8.00 -13.69 0.64
CA VAL A 256 -8.12 -12.50 -0.21
C VAL A 256 -8.18 -12.95 -1.67
N SER A 257 -9.01 -12.28 -2.46
CA SER A 257 -9.01 -12.48 -3.91
C SER A 257 -9.29 -11.19 -4.67
N CYS A 258 -8.71 -11.11 -5.86
CA CYS A 258 -8.99 -10.06 -6.83
C CYS A 258 -9.09 -10.72 -8.21
N ASN A 259 -10.29 -10.72 -8.77
CA ASN A 259 -10.60 -11.39 -10.04
C ASN A 259 -11.03 -10.35 -11.07
N LEU A 260 -10.68 -10.61 -12.34
CA LEU A 260 -11.08 -9.75 -13.45
C LEU A 260 -12.55 -10.01 -13.85
N GLY A 261 -13.29 -8.93 -14.06
CA GLY A 261 -14.68 -8.97 -14.56
C GLY A 261 -14.80 -8.77 -16.07
N ASP A 262 -13.79 -8.20 -16.71
CA ASP A 262 -13.76 -7.90 -18.14
C ASP A 262 -12.87 -8.88 -18.91
N VAL A 263 -13.17 -9.13 -20.19
CA VAL A 263 -12.44 -10.11 -21.01
C VAL A 263 -11.21 -9.53 -21.72
N ASP A 264 -11.10 -8.21 -21.87
CA ASP A 264 -10.10 -7.54 -22.70
C ASP A 264 -8.98 -6.86 -21.88
N PHE A 265 -8.60 -7.46 -20.75
CA PHE A 265 -7.54 -6.93 -19.91
C PHE A 265 -6.15 -7.18 -20.52
N VAL A 266 -5.40 -6.10 -20.72
CA VAL A 266 -3.99 -6.17 -21.10
C VAL A 266 -3.13 -5.79 -19.90
N PRO A 267 -2.39 -6.73 -19.29
CA PRO A 267 -1.59 -6.45 -18.10
C PRO A 267 -0.41 -5.53 -18.42
N VAL A 268 -0.22 -4.51 -17.59
CA VAL A 268 0.89 -3.56 -17.66
C VAL A 268 1.84 -3.82 -16.49
N TYR A 269 3.04 -4.33 -16.79
CA TYR A 269 4.09 -4.52 -15.80
C TYR A 269 5.15 -3.42 -15.90
N GLN A 270 5.70 -3.01 -14.77
CA GLN A 270 6.87 -2.13 -14.72
C GLN A 270 8.12 -2.98 -14.99
N ARG A 271 8.55 -2.97 -16.25
CA ARG A 271 9.78 -3.65 -16.70
C ARG A 271 10.96 -2.71 -16.70
#